data_935f15448972a6f472bfa300b914a175
#
_entry.id   935f15448972a6f472bfa300b914a175
#
_cell.length_a   1.000
_cell.length_b   1.000
_cell.length_c   1.000
_cell.angle_alpha   90.00
_cell.angle_beta   90.00
_cell.angle_gamma   90.00
#
_symmetry.space_group_name_H-M   'P 1'
#
loop_
_entity.id
_entity.type
_entity.pdbx_description
1 polymer ?
#
loop_
_entity_poly.entity_id
_entity_poly.type
_entity_poly.pdbx_seq_one_letter_code
_entity_poly.pdbx_strand_id
1 'polypeptide(L)'
;MTRLEKAELLKSKGYTYDPDTGKIYGVKGNEIIGKNTNGYIFLMNGLLGHHFAWYIIYGNVDFIELDHINRVRFDNRISNLRIVNRLENQQNKNGKGYYWCNNKNKWRGQITINKKKKHLGYFNTEEEARNAYIEAKKTPLISGGGF
;
A
#
# COMPACT_ATOMS: atom_id res chain seq x y z
N MET A 1 6.15 -20.87 11.98
CA MET A 1 5.83 -20.89 10.53
C MET A 1 6.00 -19.52 9.91
N THR A 2 6.58 -19.52 8.71
CA THR A 2 6.65 -18.29 7.93
C THR A 2 5.29 -17.98 7.33
N ARG A 3 5.15 -16.75 6.81
CA ARG A 3 3.94 -16.34 6.12
C ARG A 3 3.63 -17.24 4.92
N LEU A 4 4.66 -17.57 4.15
CA LEU A 4 4.51 -18.45 2.99
C LEU A 4 4.05 -19.87 3.41
N GLU A 5 4.68 -20.42 4.42
CA GLU A 5 4.31 -21.73 4.93
C GLU A 5 2.86 -21.78 5.40
N LYS A 6 2.40 -20.72 6.08
CA LYS A 6 1.00 -20.62 6.51
C LYS A 6 0.04 -20.60 5.32
N ALA A 7 0.38 -19.81 4.29
CA ALA A 7 -0.46 -19.72 3.09
C ALA A 7 -0.51 -21.04 2.33
N GLU A 8 0.63 -21.68 2.17
CA GLU A 8 0.71 -23.00 1.50
C GLU A 8 -0.11 -24.05 2.24
N LEU A 9 -0.03 -24.04 3.57
CA LEU A 9 -0.78 -25.00 4.38
C LEU A 9 -2.29 -24.82 4.20
N LEU A 10 -2.78 -23.59 4.22
CA LEU A 10 -4.20 -23.31 4.04
C LEU A 10 -4.67 -23.74 2.65
N LYS A 11 -3.89 -23.43 1.61
CA LYS A 11 -4.23 -23.86 0.26
C LYS A 11 -4.29 -25.38 0.17
N SER A 12 -3.34 -26.08 0.77
CA SER A 12 -3.29 -27.55 0.77
C SER A 12 -4.48 -28.17 1.49
N LYS A 13 -5.04 -27.47 2.48
CA LYS A 13 -6.22 -27.91 3.21
C LYS A 13 -7.53 -27.69 2.46
N GLY A 14 -7.51 -26.93 1.37
CA GLY A 14 -8.70 -26.66 0.57
C GLY A 14 -9.32 -25.28 0.74
N TYR A 15 -8.62 -24.36 1.37
CA TYR A 15 -9.06 -22.97 1.42
C TYR A 15 -9.01 -22.37 0.02
N THR A 16 -10.02 -21.58 -0.33
CA THR A 16 -10.12 -20.93 -1.64
C THR A 16 -10.35 -19.44 -1.49
N TYR A 17 -10.13 -18.71 -2.58
CA TYR A 17 -10.26 -17.26 -2.61
C TYR A 17 -10.91 -16.82 -3.91
N ASP A 18 -11.87 -15.90 -3.81
CA ASP A 18 -12.51 -15.26 -4.97
C ASP A 18 -11.94 -13.85 -5.14
N PRO A 19 -11.17 -13.59 -6.21
CA PRO A 19 -10.53 -12.29 -6.40
C PRO A 19 -11.51 -11.16 -6.68
N ASP A 20 -12.67 -11.46 -7.25
CA ASP A 20 -13.65 -10.43 -7.62
C ASP A 20 -14.43 -9.91 -6.43
N THR A 21 -14.74 -10.78 -5.48
CA THR A 21 -15.47 -10.42 -4.27
C THR A 21 -14.56 -10.19 -3.06
N GLY A 22 -13.34 -10.71 -3.13
CA GLY A 22 -12.39 -10.69 -2.03
C GLY A 22 -12.69 -11.69 -0.93
N LYS A 23 -13.67 -12.57 -1.13
CA LYS A 23 -14.10 -13.53 -0.12
C LYS A 23 -13.17 -14.74 -0.07
N ILE A 24 -12.96 -15.24 1.13
CA ILE A 24 -12.15 -16.44 1.38
C ILE A 24 -13.08 -17.51 1.95
N TYR A 25 -12.93 -18.73 1.46
CA TYR A 25 -13.76 -19.85 1.85
C TYR A 25 -12.91 -20.93 2.51
N GLY A 26 -13.42 -21.48 3.61
CA GLY A 26 -12.76 -22.56 4.32
C GLY A 26 -12.92 -23.93 3.65
N VAL A 27 -12.41 -24.94 4.31
CA VAL A 27 -12.38 -26.33 3.80
C VAL A 27 -13.78 -26.86 3.44
N LYS A 28 -14.79 -26.43 4.19
CA LYS A 28 -16.18 -26.86 3.99
C LYS A 28 -16.99 -25.90 3.09
N GLY A 29 -16.33 -24.96 2.44
CA GLY A 29 -16.99 -23.97 1.58
C GLY A 29 -17.63 -22.81 2.33
N ASN A 30 -17.44 -22.70 3.62
CA ASN A 30 -17.98 -21.61 4.42
C ASN A 30 -17.13 -20.34 4.25
N GLU A 31 -17.78 -19.20 4.13
CA GLU A 31 -17.08 -17.92 4.04
C GLU A 31 -16.40 -17.60 5.38
N ILE A 32 -15.15 -17.16 5.31
CA ILE A 32 -14.38 -16.75 6.50
C ILE A 32 -14.65 -15.27 6.74
N ILE A 33 -15.33 -14.95 7.83
CA ILE A 33 -15.74 -13.58 8.17
C ILE A 33 -15.13 -13.07 9.48
N GLY A 34 -14.36 -13.89 10.17
CA GLY A 34 -13.75 -13.50 11.44
C GLY A 34 -12.72 -12.38 11.27
N LYS A 35 -12.85 -11.35 12.09
CA LYS A 35 -11.95 -10.20 12.07
C LYS A 35 -11.18 -10.13 13.37
N ASN A 36 -9.91 -9.72 13.27
CA ASN A 36 -9.10 -9.48 14.46
C ASN A 36 -9.45 -8.10 15.06
N THR A 37 -8.78 -7.72 16.15
CA THR A 37 -9.04 -6.45 16.83
C THR A 37 -8.78 -5.24 15.94
N ASN A 38 -7.98 -5.37 14.89
CA ASN A 38 -7.67 -4.30 13.95
C ASN A 38 -8.61 -4.27 12.73
N GLY A 39 -9.60 -5.18 12.67
CA GLY A 39 -10.58 -5.20 11.59
C GLY A 39 -10.16 -5.98 10.35
N TYR A 40 -9.03 -6.68 10.38
CA TYR A 40 -8.60 -7.53 9.28
C TYR A 40 -9.20 -8.91 9.37
N ILE A 41 -9.58 -9.50 8.23
CA ILE A 41 -9.96 -10.90 8.16
C ILE A 41 -8.73 -11.73 8.54
N PHE A 42 -8.89 -12.70 9.44
CA PHE A 42 -7.79 -13.59 9.77
C PHE A 42 -8.23 -15.06 9.65
N LEU A 43 -7.26 -15.92 9.37
CA LEU A 43 -7.50 -17.33 9.11
C LEU A 43 -7.08 -18.18 10.33
N MET A 44 -7.42 -19.45 10.28
CA MET A 44 -7.25 -20.36 11.40
C MET A 44 -5.84 -20.39 12.00
N ASN A 45 -4.81 -20.24 11.19
CA ASN A 45 -3.41 -20.25 11.63
C ASN A 45 -2.83 -18.87 11.90
N GLY A 46 -3.70 -17.85 11.97
CA GLY A 46 -3.30 -16.48 12.23
C GLY A 46 -2.85 -15.71 11.00
N LEU A 47 -2.84 -16.32 9.82
CA LEU A 47 -2.52 -15.61 8.59
C LEU A 47 -3.62 -14.60 8.26
N LEU A 48 -3.24 -13.40 7.86
CA LEU A 48 -4.22 -12.39 7.49
C LEU A 48 -4.84 -12.71 6.12
N GLY A 49 -6.13 -12.42 5.97
CA GLY A 49 -6.87 -12.76 4.75
C GLY A 49 -6.29 -12.15 3.49
N HIS A 50 -5.86 -10.88 3.55
CA HIS A 50 -5.28 -10.23 2.37
C HIS A 50 -3.90 -10.83 2.01
N HIS A 51 -3.17 -11.40 2.96
CA HIS A 51 -1.93 -12.10 2.66
C HIS A 51 -2.21 -13.41 1.91
N PHE A 52 -3.24 -14.14 2.31
CA PHE A 52 -3.66 -15.34 1.61
C PHE A 52 -4.16 -15.03 0.19
N ALA A 53 -4.95 -13.96 0.05
CA ALA A 53 -5.43 -13.49 -1.24
C ALA A 53 -4.29 -13.21 -2.21
N TRP A 54 -3.27 -12.50 -1.76
CA TRP A 54 -2.10 -12.19 -2.56
C TRP A 54 -1.36 -13.46 -2.99
N TYR A 55 -1.19 -14.39 -2.06
CA TYR A 55 -0.53 -15.67 -2.34
C TYR A 55 -1.27 -16.47 -3.42
N ILE A 56 -2.60 -16.54 -3.35
CA ILE A 56 -3.39 -17.31 -4.31
C ILE A 56 -3.23 -16.75 -5.73
N ILE A 57 -3.20 -15.43 -5.87
CA ILE A 57 -3.13 -14.77 -7.18
C ILE A 57 -1.71 -14.74 -7.73
N TYR A 58 -0.72 -14.43 -6.91
CA TYR A 58 0.65 -14.20 -7.36
C TYR A 58 1.62 -15.33 -7.02
N GLY A 59 1.21 -16.28 -6.20
CA GLY A 59 2.04 -17.45 -5.85
C GLY A 59 3.16 -17.17 -4.86
N ASN A 60 3.21 -15.97 -4.30
CA ASN A 60 4.25 -15.59 -3.36
C ASN A 60 3.69 -14.63 -2.30
N VAL A 61 4.51 -14.35 -1.28
CA VAL A 61 4.22 -13.36 -0.25
C VAL A 61 5.41 -12.42 -0.09
N ASP A 62 6.01 -12.04 -1.20
CA ASP A 62 7.22 -11.23 -1.28
C ASP A 62 6.91 -9.75 -1.09
N PHE A 63 6.34 -9.43 0.06
CA PHE A 63 6.06 -8.06 0.44
C PHE A 63 6.38 -7.90 1.92
N ILE A 64 6.72 -6.70 2.31
CA ILE A 64 6.85 -6.36 3.72
C ILE A 64 5.47 -6.03 4.24
N GLU A 65 4.71 -5.25 3.50
CA GLU A 65 3.40 -4.78 3.90
C GLU A 65 2.45 -4.69 2.69
N LEU A 66 1.21 -5.14 2.87
CA LEU A 66 0.13 -4.94 1.91
C LEU A 66 -0.85 -3.93 2.48
N ASP A 67 -1.36 -3.07 1.62
CA ASP A 67 -2.31 -2.04 2.00
C ASP A 67 -3.64 -2.24 1.25
N HIS A 68 -4.73 -1.84 1.90
CA HIS A 68 -6.06 -1.79 1.29
C HIS A 68 -6.27 -0.39 0.72
N ILE A 69 -6.38 -0.29 -0.61
CA ILE A 69 -6.41 1.00 -1.32
C ILE A 69 -7.55 1.89 -0.82
N ASN A 70 -8.74 1.30 -0.61
CA ASN A 70 -9.91 2.03 -0.13
C ASN A 70 -9.97 2.17 1.39
N ARG A 71 -8.96 1.70 2.11
CA ARG A 71 -8.88 1.73 3.58
C ARG A 71 -9.90 0.84 4.29
N VAL A 72 -10.61 0.00 3.58
CA VAL A 72 -11.53 -0.98 4.17
C VAL A 72 -10.75 -2.28 4.40
N ARG A 73 -10.39 -2.56 5.63
CA ARG A 73 -9.44 -3.62 6.01
C ARG A 73 -9.93 -5.04 5.76
N PHE A 74 -11.22 -5.21 5.52
CA PHE A 74 -11.81 -6.51 5.20
C PHE A 74 -12.24 -6.62 3.73
N ASP A 75 -11.95 -5.61 2.90
CA ASP A 75 -12.20 -5.66 1.46
C ASP A 75 -10.96 -6.22 0.77
N ASN A 76 -10.93 -7.53 0.61
CA ASN A 76 -9.77 -8.26 0.11
C ASN A 76 -9.83 -8.57 -1.38
N ARG A 77 -10.63 -7.81 -2.15
CA ARG A 77 -10.59 -7.92 -3.61
C ARG A 77 -9.17 -7.64 -4.08
N ILE A 78 -8.70 -8.43 -5.03
CA ILE A 78 -7.31 -8.28 -5.50
C ILE A 78 -7.05 -6.87 -6.05
N SER A 79 -8.05 -6.27 -6.69
CA SER A 79 -7.95 -4.90 -7.21
C SER A 79 -7.78 -3.85 -6.11
N ASN A 80 -8.10 -4.20 -4.86
CA ASN A 80 -8.01 -3.30 -3.71
C ASN A 80 -6.72 -3.47 -2.90
N LEU A 81 -5.85 -4.40 -3.28
CA LEU A 81 -4.61 -4.68 -2.56
C LEU A 81 -3.42 -4.14 -3.33
N ARG A 82 -2.46 -3.57 -2.60
CA ARG A 82 -1.20 -3.11 -3.19
C ARG A 82 -0.04 -3.34 -2.24
N ILE A 83 1.14 -3.55 -2.80
CA ILE A 83 2.36 -3.63 -2.02
C ILE A 83 2.80 -2.21 -1.66
N VAL A 84 3.13 -2.01 -0.39
CA VAL A 84 3.68 -0.75 0.10
C VAL A 84 5.05 -1.05 0.69
N ASN A 85 6.06 -0.31 0.28
CA ASN A 85 7.39 -0.47 0.86
C ASN A 85 7.60 0.55 1.99
N ARG A 86 8.60 0.27 2.85
CA ARG A 86 8.86 1.12 4.01
C ARG A 86 9.24 2.55 3.64
N LEU A 87 9.97 2.71 2.54
CA LEU A 87 10.38 4.03 2.09
C LEU A 87 9.17 4.87 1.69
N GLU A 88 8.23 4.29 0.96
CA GLU A 88 7.01 4.97 0.60
C GLU A 88 6.18 5.31 1.84
N ASN A 89 6.09 4.40 2.80
CA ASN A 89 5.37 4.66 4.05
C ASN A 89 6.00 5.79 4.84
N GLN A 90 7.31 5.84 4.93
CA GLN A 90 7.99 6.94 5.62
C GLN A 90 7.78 8.26 4.90
N GLN A 91 7.83 8.26 3.58
CA GLN A 91 7.56 9.45 2.78
C GLN A 91 6.12 9.93 2.97
N ASN A 92 5.18 9.00 3.06
CA ASN A 92 3.77 9.32 3.30
C ASN A 92 3.53 9.88 4.70
N LYS A 93 4.28 9.43 5.70
CA LYS A 93 4.21 9.97 7.05
C LYS A 93 4.74 11.39 7.13
N ASN A 94 5.74 11.70 6.33
CA ASN A 94 6.38 13.02 6.28
C ASN A 94 5.80 13.92 5.20
N GLY A 95 4.68 13.50 4.61
CA GLY A 95 4.09 14.18 3.49
C GLY A 95 4.54 13.55 2.17
N LYS A 96 3.65 13.56 1.19
CA LYS A 96 3.89 12.98 -0.14
C LYS A 96 4.87 13.80 -0.98
N GLY A 97 5.28 14.97 -0.48
CA GLY A 97 5.99 15.95 -1.27
C GLY A 97 5.06 16.90 -2.01
N TYR A 98 3.76 16.65 -2.00
CA TYR A 98 2.74 17.53 -2.56
C TYR A 98 1.47 17.41 -1.73
N TYR A 99 0.77 18.53 -1.56
CA TYR A 99 -0.48 18.57 -0.79
C TYR A 99 -1.33 19.78 -1.19
N TRP A 100 -2.63 19.69 -0.89
CA TRP A 100 -3.56 20.76 -1.15
C TRP A 100 -3.35 21.93 -0.19
N CYS A 101 -3.28 23.14 -0.76
CA CYS A 101 -3.16 24.36 0.02
C CYS A 101 -4.46 25.16 -0.07
N ASN A 102 -5.23 25.20 1.01
CA ASN A 102 -6.52 25.90 1.04
C ASN A 102 -6.38 27.40 0.81
N ASN A 103 -5.34 28.02 1.35
CA ASN A 103 -5.13 29.46 1.25
C ASN A 103 -4.89 29.90 -0.19
N LYS A 104 -4.32 29.03 -1.01
CA LYS A 104 -3.98 29.35 -2.40
C LYS A 104 -4.91 28.69 -3.41
N ASN A 105 -5.78 27.78 -2.95
CA ASN A 105 -6.61 26.94 -3.81
C ASN A 105 -5.78 26.24 -4.89
N LYS A 106 -4.64 25.72 -4.50
CA LYS A 106 -3.69 25.05 -5.40
C LYS A 106 -2.97 23.93 -4.68
N TRP A 107 -2.39 23.03 -5.44
CA TRP A 107 -1.52 21.99 -4.94
C TRP A 107 -0.12 22.57 -4.76
N ARG A 108 0.45 22.29 -3.61
CA ARG A 108 1.82 22.73 -3.30
C ARG A 108 2.77 21.57 -3.39
N GLY A 109 3.90 21.74 -4.09
CA GLY A 109 4.99 20.79 -4.12
C GLY A 109 6.12 21.22 -3.19
N GLN A 110 6.70 20.26 -2.49
CA GLN A 110 7.81 20.49 -1.57
C GLN A 110 8.70 19.27 -1.50
N ILE A 111 10.00 19.46 -1.41
CA ILE A 111 10.95 18.37 -1.27
C ILE A 111 11.94 18.71 -0.14
N THR A 112 12.37 17.69 0.59
CA THR A 112 13.39 17.83 1.62
C THR A 112 14.69 17.19 1.12
N ILE A 113 15.75 17.99 1.03
CA ILE A 113 17.06 17.53 0.58
C ILE A 113 18.07 17.96 1.63
N ASN A 114 18.88 17.02 2.13
CA ASN A 114 19.88 17.28 3.16
C ASN A 114 19.30 18.04 4.37
N LYS A 115 18.11 17.59 4.83
CA LYS A 115 17.38 18.17 5.96
C LYS A 115 16.88 19.59 5.71
N LYS A 116 16.94 20.07 4.47
CA LYS A 116 16.42 21.39 4.10
C LYS A 116 15.18 21.22 3.22
N LYS A 117 14.13 21.94 3.54
CA LYS A 117 12.90 21.94 2.75
C LYS A 117 13.03 22.92 1.59
N LYS A 118 12.67 22.46 0.39
CA LYS A 118 12.63 23.29 -0.79
C LYS A 118 11.21 23.31 -1.34
N HIS A 119 10.68 24.52 -1.53
CA HIS A 119 9.38 24.73 -2.13
C HIS A 119 9.50 24.58 -3.65
N LEU A 120 8.65 23.75 -4.26
CA LEU A 120 8.67 23.49 -5.70
C LEU A 120 7.71 24.38 -6.48
N GLY A 121 6.70 24.91 -5.82
CA GLY A 121 5.73 25.78 -6.45
C GLY A 121 4.31 25.39 -6.15
N TYR A 122 3.37 26.14 -6.74
CA TYR A 122 1.94 25.85 -6.67
C TYR A 122 1.46 25.38 -8.03
N PHE A 123 0.56 24.40 -8.02
CA PHE A 123 0.10 23.74 -9.23
C PHE A 123 -1.42 23.65 -9.23
N ASN A 124 -2.01 23.65 -10.40
CA ASN A 124 -3.46 23.61 -10.55
C ASN A 124 -4.04 22.22 -10.29
N THR A 125 -3.25 21.17 -10.55
CA THR A 125 -3.68 19.78 -10.37
C THR A 125 -2.72 19.02 -9.48
N GLU A 126 -3.24 17.95 -8.86
CA GLU A 126 -2.42 17.03 -8.07
C GLU A 126 -1.33 16.39 -8.92
N GLU A 127 -1.67 16.04 -10.15
CA GLU A 127 -0.74 15.41 -11.08
C GLU A 127 0.47 16.31 -11.36
N GLU A 128 0.24 17.58 -11.58
CA GLU A 128 1.31 18.55 -11.82
C GLU A 128 2.24 18.66 -10.61
N ALA A 129 1.67 18.71 -9.40
CA ALA A 129 2.46 18.77 -8.17
C ALA A 129 3.27 17.49 -7.98
N ARG A 130 2.66 16.35 -8.24
CA ARG A 130 3.33 15.06 -8.15
C ARG A 130 4.49 14.96 -9.14
N ASN A 131 4.26 15.39 -10.38
CA ASN A 131 5.30 15.37 -11.41
C ASN A 131 6.47 16.28 -11.04
N ALA A 132 6.19 17.46 -10.49
CA ALA A 132 7.23 18.36 -10.01
C ALA A 132 8.08 17.72 -8.90
N TYR A 133 7.44 17.01 -7.98
CA TYR A 133 8.13 16.29 -6.92
C TYR A 133 8.99 15.16 -7.47
N ILE A 134 8.47 14.39 -8.41
CA ILE A 134 9.21 13.29 -9.05
C ILE A 134 10.42 13.83 -9.80
N GLU A 135 10.25 14.90 -10.55
CA GLU A 135 11.35 15.54 -11.28
C GLU A 135 12.43 16.06 -10.34
N ALA A 136 12.02 16.69 -9.25
CA ALA A 136 12.96 17.18 -8.24
C ALA A 136 13.76 16.05 -7.61
N LYS A 137 13.14 14.90 -7.40
CA LYS A 137 13.81 13.71 -6.88
C LYS A 137 14.82 13.13 -7.85
N LYS A 138 14.51 13.20 -9.15
CA LYS A 138 15.40 12.67 -10.19
C LYS A 138 16.59 13.56 -10.45
N THR A 139 16.45 14.85 -10.19
CA THR A 139 17.54 15.80 -10.44
C THR A 139 18.71 15.48 -9.52
N PRO A 140 19.85 15.08 -10.04
CA PRO A 140 20.97 14.71 -9.19
C PRO A 140 21.49 15.91 -8.43
N LEU A 141 21.80 15.68 -7.16
CA LEU A 141 22.38 16.70 -6.30
C LEU A 141 23.78 17.13 -6.76
N ILE A 142 24.32 16.38 -7.68
CA ILE A 142 25.64 16.66 -8.27
C ILE A 142 25.69 17.93 -9.08
N SER A 143 24.58 18.44 -9.49
CA SER A 143 24.60 19.73 -10.19
C SER A 143 24.99 20.88 -9.26
N GLY A 144 25.35 20.51 -8.04
CA GLY A 144 26.07 21.36 -7.11
C GLY A 144 25.48 22.70 -6.79
N GLY A 145 25.06 23.39 -7.70
CA GLY A 145 24.46 24.70 -7.52
C GLY A 145 22.96 24.71 -7.62
N GLY A 146 22.36 23.56 -7.82
CA GLY A 146 20.94 23.47 -8.10
C GLY A 146 20.01 23.70 -6.93
N PHE A 147 20.55 23.71 -5.75
CA PHE A 147 19.70 23.83 -4.56
C PHE A 147 20.32 24.76 -3.53
#